data_dc351edf9d623944ab175b00c540f4a8
#
_entry.id   dc351edf9d623944ab175b00c540f4a8
#
_cell.length_a   1.000
_cell.length_b   1.000
_cell.length_c   1.000
_cell.angle_alpha   90.00
_cell.angle_beta   90.00
_cell.angle_gamma   90.00
#
_symmetry.space_group_name_H-M   'P 1'
#
loop_
_entity.id
_entity.type
_entity.pdbx_description
1 polymer ?
#
loop_
_entity_poly.entity_id
_entity_poly.type
_entity_poly.pdbx_seq_one_letter_code
_entity_poly.pdbx_strand_id
1 'polypeptide(L)'
;MAKLDANSEFEKGRALSVPVVKVPRSVKEWLCIDRAYENGNFKIEPMTGEAMYDQSYMFEDINYVNKDTAKKDSTLLEIMTLLKSLDGPFKITLANEQRDLDSFVNEIFNPINGQEYPVIEKGIGKWINQKIDEGTRDIRKTMILTVTCRAHSLEEAEAYFATIDTTLSNIFRNLRSRIYKMSAEERMVLLSRMLRAGEECLPPARISPHDSGWKNQILPASIQSDTDYMVINNKQYISVLVGTAFGQSLSEDKVIHSLSDVLFPTYITIDMQRVPKNVIHDRLENAHANNERV
;
A
#
# COMPACT_ATOMS: atom_id res chain seq x y z
N MET A 1 -16.71 21.99 11.12
CA MET A 1 -15.69 23.05 11.13
C MET A 1 -15.68 23.67 12.51
N ALA A 2 -14.77 23.23 13.38
CA ALA A 2 -14.55 23.88 14.67
C ALA A 2 -13.75 25.18 14.41
N LYS A 3 -14.37 26.33 14.63
CA LYS A 3 -13.64 27.59 14.74
C LYS A 3 -12.76 27.49 15.99
N LEU A 4 -11.47 27.33 15.77
CA LEU A 4 -10.47 27.57 16.81
C LEU A 4 -10.60 29.05 17.20
N ASP A 5 -10.94 29.30 18.44
CA ASP A 5 -10.93 30.64 19.02
C ASP A 5 -9.48 31.13 19.13
N ALA A 6 -9.01 31.75 18.05
CA ALA A 6 -7.67 32.32 17.96
C ALA A 6 -7.44 33.46 18.98
N ASN A 7 -8.52 33.98 19.56
CA ASN A 7 -8.40 35.11 20.52
C ASN A 7 -7.95 34.73 21.94
N SER A 8 -8.16 33.48 22.37
CA SER A 8 -7.84 33.11 23.77
C SER A 8 -6.34 32.90 24.03
N GLU A 9 -5.55 32.67 22.99
CA GLU A 9 -4.08 32.49 23.15
C GLU A 9 -3.27 33.75 22.87
N PHE A 10 -3.84 34.72 22.17
CA PHE A 10 -3.19 36.02 21.97
C PHE A 10 -3.03 36.78 23.29
N GLU A 11 -3.94 36.61 24.24
CA GLU A 11 -3.85 37.22 25.56
C GLU A 11 -2.75 36.65 26.45
N LYS A 12 -2.15 35.50 26.10
CA LYS A 12 -1.07 34.84 26.86
C LYS A 12 0.35 35.13 26.33
N GLY A 13 0.49 35.97 25.32
CA GLY A 13 1.80 36.40 24.79
C GLY A 13 2.64 35.25 24.21
N ARG A 14 2.03 34.08 23.88
CA ARG A 14 2.67 33.00 23.16
C ARG A 14 2.46 33.20 21.66
N ALA A 15 3.54 33.37 20.91
CA ALA A 15 3.48 33.29 19.47
C ALA A 15 2.96 31.93 19.07
N LEU A 16 1.77 31.90 18.49
CA LEU A 16 1.24 30.68 17.84
C LEU A 16 2.17 30.32 16.67
N SER A 17 2.97 29.30 16.81
CA SER A 17 3.67 28.72 15.69
C SER A 17 2.61 28.02 14.81
N VAL A 18 2.06 28.76 13.86
CA VAL A 18 1.20 28.15 12.82
C VAL A 18 2.10 27.19 12.03
N PRO A 19 1.80 25.90 12.02
CA PRO A 19 2.60 24.97 11.22
C PRO A 19 2.54 25.43 9.75
N VAL A 20 3.71 25.70 9.17
CA VAL A 20 3.80 26.05 7.75
C VAL A 20 3.46 24.80 6.95
N VAL A 21 2.22 24.73 6.48
CA VAL A 21 1.79 23.65 5.59
C VAL A 21 2.31 23.99 4.19
N LYS A 22 3.22 23.17 3.69
CA LYS A 22 3.69 23.29 2.31
C LYS A 22 2.57 22.82 1.39
N VAL A 23 1.93 23.76 0.68
CA VAL A 23 0.91 23.44 -0.32
C VAL A 23 1.61 22.95 -1.59
N PRO A 24 1.35 21.70 -2.04
CA PRO A 24 1.95 21.19 -3.26
C PRO A 24 1.52 22.02 -4.48
N ARG A 25 2.48 22.34 -5.34
CA ARG A 25 2.25 23.13 -6.58
C ARG A 25 2.11 22.25 -7.81
N SER A 26 2.45 20.98 -7.69
CA SER A 26 2.40 20.02 -8.79
C SER A 26 2.05 18.62 -8.27
N VAL A 27 1.56 17.74 -9.15
CA VAL A 27 1.31 16.32 -8.81
C VAL A 27 2.59 15.64 -8.30
N LYS A 28 3.75 16.06 -8.80
CA LYS A 28 5.06 15.56 -8.37
C LYS A 28 5.36 15.86 -6.89
N GLU A 29 4.92 17.00 -6.41
CA GLU A 29 5.07 17.39 -4.99
C GLU A 29 4.06 16.66 -4.09
N TRP A 30 2.89 16.30 -4.65
CA TRP A 30 1.89 15.51 -3.93
C TRP A 30 2.37 14.10 -3.57
N LEU A 31 3.30 13.55 -4.34
CA LEU A 31 3.78 12.18 -4.12
C LEU A 31 4.55 12.00 -2.82
N CYS A 32 4.93 13.07 -2.12
CA CYS A 32 5.63 13.06 -0.83
C CYS A 32 6.89 12.18 -0.77
N ILE A 33 7.31 11.54 -1.85
CA ILE A 33 8.54 10.77 -1.94
C ILE A 33 9.66 11.71 -2.36
N ASP A 34 10.64 11.93 -1.50
CA ASP A 34 11.80 12.76 -1.82
C ASP A 34 12.79 11.98 -2.69
N ARG A 35 13.21 10.82 -2.22
CA ARG A 35 14.24 10.00 -2.84
C ARG A 35 13.87 8.53 -2.86
N ALA A 36 14.30 7.84 -3.90
CA ALA A 36 14.26 6.39 -4.02
C ALA A 36 15.69 5.84 -4.05
N TYR A 37 15.96 4.77 -3.33
CA TYR A 37 17.26 4.12 -3.24
C TYR A 37 17.18 2.72 -3.88
N GLU A 38 18.29 2.27 -4.48
CA GLU A 38 18.36 0.98 -5.19
C GLU A 38 17.97 -0.21 -4.32
N ASN A 39 18.23 -0.14 -3.01
CA ASN A 39 17.85 -1.16 -2.04
C ASN A 39 16.35 -1.26 -1.74
N GLY A 40 15.54 -0.44 -2.39
CA GLY A 40 14.09 -0.40 -2.22
C GLY A 40 13.60 0.54 -1.12
N ASN A 41 14.46 1.20 -0.37
CA ASN A 41 14.05 2.20 0.59
C ASN A 41 13.63 3.49 -0.11
N PHE A 42 12.55 4.12 0.34
CA PHE A 42 12.14 5.44 -0.12
C PHE A 42 12.19 6.42 1.04
N LYS A 43 12.74 7.61 0.80
CA LYS A 43 12.67 8.72 1.73
C LYS A 43 11.39 9.49 1.47
N ILE A 44 10.58 9.64 2.50
CA ILE A 44 9.30 10.34 2.46
C ILE A 44 9.45 11.65 3.21
N GLU A 45 9.07 12.74 2.57
CA GLU A 45 8.95 14.04 3.19
C GLU A 45 7.47 14.40 3.24
N PRO A 46 6.77 14.12 4.35
CA PRO A 46 5.38 14.51 4.49
C PRO A 46 5.25 16.03 4.47
N MET A 47 4.07 16.53 4.09
CA MET A 47 3.79 17.97 4.07
C MET A 47 4.00 18.64 5.44
N THR A 48 3.83 17.86 6.49
CA THR A 48 4.06 18.29 7.89
C THR A 48 4.79 17.17 8.62
N GLY A 49 5.85 17.53 9.36
CA GLY A 49 6.58 16.57 10.19
C GLY A 49 8.01 16.31 9.74
N GLU A 50 8.63 15.33 10.38
CA GLU A 50 10.00 14.91 10.12
C GLU A 50 10.07 13.97 8.92
N ALA A 51 11.22 13.95 8.23
CA ALA A 51 11.50 12.99 7.17
C ALA A 51 11.43 11.55 7.69
N MET A 52 10.85 10.70 6.91
CA MET A 52 10.69 9.27 7.21
C MET A 52 11.24 8.43 6.08
N TYR A 53 11.54 7.18 6.39
CA TYR A 53 11.91 6.18 5.41
C TYR A 53 10.89 5.06 5.43
N ASP A 54 10.58 4.51 4.27
CA ASP A 54 9.72 3.34 4.17
C ASP A 54 10.35 2.25 3.32
N GLN A 55 9.94 1.01 3.62
CA GLN A 55 10.27 -0.19 2.85
C GLN A 55 8.99 -1.00 2.65
N SER A 56 8.83 -1.51 1.43
CA SER A 56 7.70 -2.37 1.09
C SER A 56 8.12 -3.82 0.93
N TYR A 57 7.25 -4.70 1.35
CA TYR A 57 7.39 -6.16 1.29
C TYR A 57 6.17 -6.74 0.60
N MET A 58 6.39 -7.64 -0.34
CA MET A 58 5.32 -8.43 -0.92
C MET A 58 5.21 -9.75 -0.16
N PHE A 59 4.00 -10.19 0.15
CA PHE A 59 3.77 -11.45 0.85
C PHE A 59 2.67 -12.28 0.19
N GLU A 60 2.77 -13.60 0.38
CA GLU A 60 1.79 -14.56 -0.09
C GLU A 60 0.64 -14.70 0.91
N ASP A 61 -0.47 -15.26 0.45
CA ASP A 61 -1.66 -15.50 1.28
C ASP A 61 -1.35 -16.36 2.50
N ILE A 62 -1.99 -16.03 3.60
CA ILE A 62 -1.92 -16.78 4.85
C ILE A 62 -3.15 -17.69 4.90
N ASN A 63 -2.95 -18.97 4.61
CA ASN A 63 -4.03 -19.93 4.65
C ASN A 63 -4.64 -20.00 6.06
N TYR A 64 -5.82 -19.40 6.22
CA TYR A 64 -6.56 -19.35 7.50
C TYR A 64 -7.83 -20.19 7.45
N VAL A 65 -8.56 -20.15 6.33
CA VAL A 65 -9.91 -20.68 6.19
C VAL A 65 -9.97 -22.19 6.42
N ASN A 66 -9.03 -22.92 5.86
CA ASN A 66 -9.01 -24.40 5.87
C ASN A 66 -8.33 -25.01 7.12
N LYS A 67 -8.03 -24.20 8.15
CA LYS A 67 -7.42 -24.68 9.40
C LYS A 67 -8.48 -25.08 10.42
N ASP A 68 -8.15 -26.03 11.29
CA ASP A 68 -8.91 -26.33 12.51
C ASP A 68 -8.83 -25.15 13.51
N THR A 69 -9.73 -25.11 14.48
CA THR A 69 -9.85 -24.00 15.45
C THR A 69 -8.53 -23.70 16.16
N ALA A 70 -7.82 -24.72 16.65
CA ALA A 70 -6.56 -24.54 17.35
C ALA A 70 -5.48 -23.90 16.47
N LYS A 71 -5.42 -24.29 15.19
CA LYS A 71 -4.49 -23.69 14.22
C LYS A 71 -4.91 -22.28 13.80
N LYS A 72 -6.22 -21.99 13.77
CA LYS A 72 -6.73 -20.64 13.56
C LYS A 72 -6.29 -19.71 14.68
N ASP A 73 -6.45 -20.14 15.94
CA ASP A 73 -6.02 -19.37 17.10
C ASP A 73 -4.50 -19.13 17.10
N SER A 74 -3.71 -20.15 16.78
CA SER A 74 -2.25 -20.01 16.64
C SER A 74 -1.90 -19.02 15.52
N THR A 75 -2.56 -19.07 14.37
CA THR A 75 -2.32 -18.14 13.27
C THR A 75 -2.66 -16.70 13.67
N LEU A 76 -3.77 -16.51 14.40
CA LEU A 76 -4.17 -15.20 14.92
C LEU A 76 -3.13 -14.64 15.89
N LEU A 77 -2.60 -15.46 16.79
CA LEU A 77 -1.53 -15.07 17.72
C LEU A 77 -0.25 -14.65 16.98
N GLU A 78 0.13 -15.36 15.92
CA GLU A 78 1.28 -14.96 15.08
C GLU A 78 1.03 -13.64 14.36
N ILE A 79 -0.17 -13.41 13.83
CA ILE A 79 -0.55 -12.12 13.23
C ILE A 79 -0.51 -11.00 14.28
N MET A 80 -1.01 -11.25 15.49
CA MET A 80 -0.92 -10.28 16.59
C MET A 80 0.54 -9.98 16.96
N THR A 81 1.40 -11.00 16.91
CA THR A 81 2.84 -10.85 17.14
C THR A 81 3.48 -10.00 16.05
N LEU A 82 3.12 -10.23 14.79
CA LEU A 82 3.53 -9.39 13.67
C LEU A 82 3.17 -7.92 13.91
N LEU A 83 1.90 -7.64 14.19
CA LEU A 83 1.43 -6.26 14.42
C LEU A 83 2.11 -5.58 15.62
N LYS A 84 2.43 -6.36 16.67
CA LYS A 84 3.14 -5.85 17.86
C LYS A 84 4.64 -5.63 17.63
N SER A 85 5.24 -6.35 16.69
CA SER A 85 6.68 -6.23 16.36
C SER A 85 7.00 -4.99 15.54
N LEU A 86 5.99 -4.38 14.91
CA LEU A 86 6.13 -3.17 14.12
C LEU A 86 5.96 -1.94 15.03
N ASP A 87 7.04 -1.27 15.36
CA ASP A 87 7.01 -0.10 16.26
C ASP A 87 6.61 1.19 15.55
N GLY A 88 6.82 1.29 14.23
CA GLY A 88 6.47 2.44 13.41
C GLY A 88 5.09 2.32 12.75
N PRO A 89 4.66 3.37 12.04
CA PRO A 89 3.51 3.30 11.16
C PRO A 89 3.73 2.24 10.08
N PHE A 90 2.69 1.52 9.74
CA PHE A 90 2.74 0.55 8.64
C PHE A 90 1.41 0.52 7.90
N LYS A 91 1.47 0.02 6.67
CA LYS A 91 0.36 -0.01 5.74
C LYS A 91 0.26 -1.39 5.12
N ILE A 92 -0.94 -1.94 5.08
CA ILE A 92 -1.24 -3.13 4.29
C ILE A 92 -2.02 -2.69 3.05
N THR A 93 -1.53 -3.07 1.89
CA THR A 93 -2.20 -2.81 0.61
C THR A 93 -2.58 -4.13 -0.04
N LEU A 94 -3.86 -4.28 -0.36
CA LEU A 94 -4.38 -5.35 -1.20
C LEU A 94 -4.56 -4.75 -2.59
N ALA A 95 -3.79 -5.20 -3.55
CA ALA A 95 -3.87 -4.75 -4.93
C ALA A 95 -4.52 -5.86 -5.78
N ASN A 96 -5.70 -5.58 -6.32
CA ASN A 96 -6.33 -6.38 -7.34
C ASN A 96 -5.97 -5.76 -8.69
N GLU A 97 -5.14 -6.43 -9.45
CA GLU A 97 -4.68 -5.94 -10.73
C GLU A 97 -5.14 -6.87 -11.85
N GLN A 98 -5.52 -6.29 -12.96
CA GLN A 98 -5.81 -7.09 -14.15
C GLN A 98 -4.49 -7.66 -14.67
N ARG A 99 -4.43 -8.99 -14.84
CA ARG A 99 -3.26 -9.63 -15.44
C ARG A 99 -3.19 -9.23 -16.91
N ASP A 100 -2.01 -8.85 -17.35
CA ASP A 100 -1.73 -8.73 -18.78
C ASP A 100 -1.68 -10.14 -19.40
N LEU A 101 -2.75 -10.47 -20.12
CA LEU A 101 -2.88 -11.78 -20.76
C LEU A 101 -1.84 -11.98 -21.87
N ASP A 102 -1.42 -10.91 -22.54
CA ASP A 102 -0.41 -11.00 -23.59
C ASP A 102 0.97 -11.35 -23.00
N SER A 103 1.35 -10.74 -21.87
CA SER A 103 2.56 -11.13 -21.13
C SER A 103 2.48 -12.57 -20.64
N PHE A 104 1.33 -12.99 -20.10
CA PHE A 104 1.13 -14.35 -19.62
C PHE A 104 1.22 -15.39 -20.76
N VAL A 105 0.64 -15.09 -21.91
CA VAL A 105 0.76 -15.92 -23.12
C VAL A 105 2.20 -16.04 -23.54
N ASN A 106 2.94 -14.93 -23.57
CA ASN A 106 4.34 -14.91 -23.95
C ASN A 106 5.23 -15.67 -22.95
N GLU A 107 4.92 -15.62 -21.64
CA GLU A 107 5.62 -16.42 -20.63
C GLU A 107 5.41 -17.92 -20.80
N ILE A 108 4.19 -18.35 -21.11
CA ILE A 108 3.84 -19.78 -21.32
C ILE A 108 4.41 -20.29 -22.64
N PHE A 109 4.40 -19.46 -23.68
CA PHE A 109 4.84 -19.82 -25.01
C PHE A 109 6.28 -19.45 -25.34
N ASN A 110 7.02 -18.94 -24.37
CA ASN A 110 8.45 -18.72 -24.58
C ASN A 110 9.07 -20.04 -25.03
N PRO A 111 9.64 -20.10 -26.26
CA PRO A 111 10.00 -21.38 -26.87
C PRO A 111 11.03 -22.09 -25.99
N ILE A 112 10.63 -23.18 -25.38
CA ILE A 112 11.54 -24.06 -24.66
C ILE A 112 12.48 -24.65 -25.72
N ASN A 113 13.74 -24.26 -25.67
CA ASN A 113 14.80 -24.67 -26.62
C ASN A 113 14.64 -24.17 -28.07
N GLY A 114 13.98 -23.02 -28.32
CA GLY A 114 13.88 -22.45 -29.65
C GLY A 114 12.97 -23.21 -30.62
N GLN A 115 12.13 -24.12 -30.14
CA GLN A 115 11.11 -24.78 -30.94
C GLN A 115 9.79 -24.04 -30.84
N GLU A 116 9.26 -23.59 -31.97
CA GLU A 116 7.92 -23.04 -32.08
C GLU A 116 6.89 -24.18 -32.21
N TYR A 117 5.79 -24.07 -31.45
CA TYR A 117 4.66 -25.01 -31.51
C TYR A 117 3.40 -24.31 -32.04
N PRO A 118 3.31 -23.98 -33.34
CA PRO A 118 2.28 -23.10 -33.88
C PRO A 118 0.84 -23.66 -33.73
N VAL A 119 0.68 -24.99 -33.59
CA VAL A 119 -0.63 -25.61 -33.36
C VAL A 119 -1.10 -25.38 -31.93
N ILE A 120 -0.17 -25.45 -30.97
CA ILE A 120 -0.46 -25.22 -29.54
C ILE A 120 -0.75 -23.75 -29.32
N GLU A 121 0.08 -22.86 -29.88
CA GLU A 121 -0.13 -21.41 -29.82
C GLU A 121 -1.49 -21.00 -30.35
N LYS A 122 -1.90 -21.57 -31.50
CA LYS A 122 -3.21 -21.27 -32.10
C LYS A 122 -4.38 -21.80 -31.29
N GLY A 123 -4.22 -22.95 -30.62
CA GLY A 123 -5.23 -23.57 -29.77
C GLY A 123 -5.43 -22.75 -28.47
N ILE A 124 -4.34 -22.39 -27.82
CA ILE A 124 -4.39 -21.62 -26.58
C ILE A 124 -4.76 -20.16 -26.85
N GLY A 125 -4.30 -19.55 -27.94
CA GLY A 125 -4.74 -18.22 -28.35
C GLY A 125 -6.26 -18.15 -28.55
N LYS A 126 -6.86 -19.17 -29.16
CA LYS A 126 -8.33 -19.26 -29.26
C LYS A 126 -9.01 -19.39 -27.91
N TRP A 127 -8.47 -20.23 -27.02
CA TRP A 127 -9.03 -20.42 -25.68
C TRP A 127 -8.93 -19.13 -24.84
N ILE A 128 -7.82 -18.41 -24.91
CA ILE A 128 -7.62 -17.13 -24.24
C ILE A 128 -8.60 -16.08 -24.76
N ASN A 129 -8.71 -15.91 -26.09
CA ASN A 129 -9.68 -15.00 -26.69
C ASN A 129 -11.11 -15.34 -26.27
N GLN A 130 -11.46 -16.62 -26.23
CA GLN A 130 -12.75 -17.05 -25.74
C GLN A 130 -12.96 -16.68 -24.27
N LYS A 131 -11.94 -16.80 -23.41
CA LYS A 131 -12.01 -16.40 -21.99
C LYS A 131 -12.12 -14.89 -21.80
N ILE A 132 -11.47 -14.13 -22.66
CA ILE A 132 -11.60 -12.67 -22.71
C ILE A 132 -13.03 -12.29 -23.11
N ASP A 133 -13.57 -12.91 -24.14
CA ASP A 133 -14.94 -12.69 -24.63
C ASP A 133 -15.99 -13.11 -23.59
N GLU A 134 -15.75 -14.18 -22.83
CA GLU A 134 -16.58 -14.62 -21.71
C GLU A 134 -16.50 -13.67 -20.49
N GLY A 135 -15.68 -12.60 -20.56
CA GLY A 135 -15.51 -11.63 -19.48
C GLY A 135 -14.76 -12.17 -18.27
N THR A 136 -14.11 -13.32 -18.39
CA THR A 136 -13.28 -13.89 -17.33
C THR A 136 -11.97 -13.12 -17.27
N ARG A 137 -11.99 -11.99 -16.58
CA ARG A 137 -10.77 -11.20 -16.31
C ARG A 137 -9.98 -11.90 -15.21
N ASP A 138 -8.78 -12.33 -15.53
CA ASP A 138 -7.87 -12.88 -14.53
C ASP A 138 -7.37 -11.72 -13.65
N ILE A 139 -7.83 -11.71 -12.41
CA ILE A 139 -7.42 -10.72 -11.40
C ILE A 139 -6.30 -11.33 -10.56
N ARG A 140 -5.15 -10.72 -10.60
CA ARG A 140 -4.04 -11.05 -9.71
C ARG A 140 -4.18 -10.25 -8.42
N LYS A 141 -4.29 -10.96 -7.29
CA LYS A 141 -4.25 -10.36 -5.96
C LYS A 141 -2.80 -10.30 -5.48
N THR A 142 -2.35 -9.11 -5.13
CA THR A 142 -1.01 -8.88 -4.57
C THR A 142 -1.17 -8.23 -3.21
N MET A 143 -0.49 -8.78 -2.20
CA MET A 143 -0.52 -8.27 -0.83
C MET A 143 0.82 -7.64 -0.49
N ILE A 144 0.78 -6.41 0.00
CA ILE A 144 1.97 -5.61 0.25
C ILE A 144 1.89 -5.05 1.67
N LEU A 145 2.97 -5.22 2.41
CA LEU A 145 3.20 -4.59 3.70
C LEU A 145 4.23 -3.49 3.51
N THR A 146 3.89 -2.24 3.80
CA THR A 146 4.84 -1.12 3.82
C THR A 146 5.07 -0.70 5.25
N VAL A 147 6.31 -0.74 5.69
CA VAL A 147 6.73 -0.33 7.04
C VAL A 147 7.47 1.00 6.94
N THR A 148 7.14 1.92 7.83
CA THR A 148 7.73 3.26 7.86
C THR A 148 8.49 3.46 9.17
N CYS A 149 9.67 4.06 9.11
CA CYS A 149 10.43 4.47 10.29
C CYS A 149 10.81 5.94 10.21
N ARG A 150 11.03 6.55 11.37
CA ARG A 150 11.67 7.85 11.50
C ARG A 150 13.15 7.60 11.70
N ALA A 151 13.98 8.20 10.86
CA ALA A 151 15.43 8.08 10.95
C ALA A 151 16.08 9.38 10.46
N HIS A 152 17.20 9.74 11.07
CA HIS A 152 17.94 10.96 10.69
C HIS A 152 18.82 10.71 9.46
N SER A 153 19.16 9.47 9.17
CA SER A 153 20.00 9.12 8.02
C SER A 153 19.51 7.83 7.35
N LEU A 154 20.00 7.57 6.13
CA LEU A 154 19.72 6.35 5.41
C LEU A 154 20.30 5.13 6.14
N GLU A 155 21.50 5.23 6.69
CA GLU A 155 22.18 4.15 7.40
C GLU A 155 21.39 3.70 8.64
N GLU A 156 20.82 4.67 9.37
CA GLU A 156 19.94 4.37 10.51
C GLU A 156 18.66 3.65 10.04
N ALA A 157 18.05 4.09 8.95
CA ALA A 157 16.90 3.45 8.36
C ALA A 157 17.22 2.02 7.88
N GLU A 158 18.36 1.81 7.23
CA GLU A 158 18.81 0.50 6.77
C GLU A 158 19.03 -0.47 7.93
N ALA A 159 19.63 -0.01 9.03
CA ALA A 159 19.80 -0.83 10.22
C ALA A 159 18.46 -1.24 10.85
N TYR A 160 17.50 -0.32 10.89
CA TYR A 160 16.13 -0.61 11.32
C TYR A 160 15.47 -1.65 10.41
N PHE A 161 15.48 -1.46 9.09
CA PHE A 161 14.86 -2.38 8.15
C PHE A 161 15.54 -3.76 8.14
N ALA A 162 16.85 -3.87 8.36
CA ALA A 162 17.53 -5.17 8.51
C ALA A 162 16.98 -5.98 9.70
N THR A 163 16.63 -5.30 10.79
CA THR A 163 15.98 -5.93 11.95
C THR A 163 14.56 -6.36 11.60
N ILE A 164 13.80 -5.51 10.91
CA ILE A 164 12.45 -5.82 10.43
C ILE A 164 12.48 -6.99 9.45
N ASP A 165 13.39 -7.03 8.49
CA ASP A 165 13.57 -8.13 7.52
C ASP A 165 13.69 -9.49 8.23
N THR A 166 14.52 -9.55 9.27
CA THR A 166 14.72 -10.77 10.06
C THR A 166 13.44 -11.16 10.81
N THR A 167 12.79 -10.18 11.43
CA THR A 167 11.57 -10.39 12.20
C THR A 167 10.43 -10.88 11.31
N LEU A 168 10.20 -10.20 10.18
CA LEU A 168 9.17 -10.58 9.22
C LEU A 168 9.42 -11.97 8.65
N SER A 169 10.66 -12.29 8.26
CA SER A 169 11.02 -13.61 7.72
C SER A 169 10.71 -14.73 8.70
N ASN A 170 10.98 -14.51 10.00
CA ASN A 170 10.70 -15.50 11.04
C ASN A 170 9.20 -15.70 11.25
N ILE A 171 8.44 -14.62 11.36
CA ILE A 171 6.97 -14.66 11.58
C ILE A 171 6.27 -15.30 10.38
N PHE A 172 6.60 -14.89 9.15
CA PHE A 172 5.98 -15.45 7.94
C PHE A 172 6.32 -16.93 7.74
N ARG A 173 7.52 -17.36 8.14
CA ARG A 173 7.86 -18.79 8.18
C ARG A 173 6.97 -19.57 9.16
N ASN A 174 6.68 -19.02 10.35
CA ASN A 174 5.74 -19.64 11.30
C ASN A 174 4.30 -19.67 10.75
N LEU A 175 3.90 -18.62 10.04
CA LEU A 175 2.61 -18.55 9.35
C LEU A 175 2.53 -19.50 8.14
N ARG A 176 3.63 -20.13 7.72
CA ARG A 176 3.77 -20.96 6.51
C ARG A 176 3.43 -20.19 5.24
N SER A 177 3.77 -18.92 5.24
CA SER A 177 3.67 -18.02 4.10
C SER A 177 5.05 -17.45 3.76
N ARG A 178 5.19 -16.81 2.61
CA ARG A 178 6.42 -16.18 2.17
C ARG A 178 6.27 -14.67 2.18
N ILE A 179 7.36 -14.00 2.49
CA ILE A 179 7.49 -12.56 2.40
C ILE A 179 8.85 -12.23 1.79
N TYR A 180 8.90 -11.26 0.93
CA TYR A 180 10.13 -10.77 0.35
C TYR A 180 10.13 -9.26 0.20
N LYS A 181 11.29 -8.68 0.36
CA LYS A 181 11.54 -7.26 0.22
C LYS A 181 11.42 -6.85 -1.24
N MET A 182 10.65 -5.81 -1.50
CA MET A 182 10.51 -5.25 -2.84
C MET A 182 11.72 -4.39 -3.20
N SER A 183 12.22 -4.57 -4.42
CA SER A 183 13.21 -3.67 -5.01
C SER A 183 12.59 -2.30 -5.31
N ALA A 184 13.43 -1.31 -5.57
CA ALA A 184 12.95 0.00 -5.98
C ALA A 184 12.19 -0.04 -7.31
N GLU A 185 12.62 -0.88 -8.24
CA GLU A 185 11.95 -1.07 -9.52
C GLU A 185 10.55 -1.65 -9.35
N GLU A 186 10.39 -2.73 -8.57
CA GLU A 186 9.09 -3.32 -8.26
C GLU A 186 8.16 -2.31 -7.59
N ARG A 187 8.68 -1.50 -6.67
CA ARG A 187 7.91 -0.43 -6.01
C ARG A 187 7.48 0.66 -6.99
N MET A 188 8.34 1.05 -7.93
CA MET A 188 8.02 2.04 -8.97
C MET A 188 6.96 1.52 -9.92
N VAL A 189 7.03 0.26 -10.34
CA VAL A 189 6.01 -0.38 -11.17
C VAL A 189 4.67 -0.38 -10.45
N LEU A 190 4.65 -0.78 -9.17
CA LEU A 190 3.43 -0.75 -8.36
C LEU A 190 2.84 0.66 -8.26
N LEU A 191 3.65 1.66 -7.92
CA LEU A 191 3.20 3.05 -7.82
C LEU A 191 2.69 3.58 -9.16
N SER A 192 3.36 3.22 -10.26
CA SER A 192 2.90 3.60 -11.59
C SER A 192 1.51 3.04 -11.89
N ARG A 193 1.29 1.74 -11.63
CA ARG A 193 -0.01 1.11 -11.82
C ARG A 193 -1.10 1.77 -10.98
N MET A 194 -0.80 2.06 -9.71
CA MET A 194 -1.75 2.74 -8.82
C MET A 194 -2.08 4.16 -9.31
N LEU A 195 -1.06 4.95 -9.68
CA LEU A 195 -1.23 6.36 -10.05
C LEU A 195 -1.76 6.56 -11.47
N ARG A 196 -1.52 5.59 -12.35
CA ARG A 196 -1.93 5.62 -13.76
C ARG A 196 -3.09 4.68 -14.07
N ALA A 197 -3.80 4.22 -13.03
CA ALA A 197 -4.98 3.37 -13.16
C ALA A 197 -4.75 2.07 -13.94
N GLY A 198 -3.64 1.40 -13.67
CA GLY A 198 -3.29 0.12 -14.28
C GLY A 198 -2.40 0.20 -15.51
N GLU A 199 -2.11 1.39 -16.03
CA GLU A 199 -1.10 1.52 -17.09
C GLU A 199 0.30 1.26 -16.53
N GLU A 200 1.05 0.36 -17.14
CA GLU A 200 2.46 0.14 -16.79
C GLU A 200 3.36 1.25 -17.35
N CYS A 201 4.40 1.57 -16.60
CA CYS A 201 5.53 2.31 -17.10
C CYS A 201 6.80 1.47 -16.92
N LEU A 202 7.76 1.67 -17.80
CA LEU A 202 9.08 1.09 -17.59
C LEU A 202 9.77 1.88 -16.46
N PRO A 203 10.32 1.20 -15.46
CA PRO A 203 11.12 1.87 -14.45
C PRO A 203 12.38 2.47 -15.10
N PRO A 204 12.97 3.52 -14.53
CA PRO A 204 14.20 4.09 -15.06
C PRO A 204 15.31 3.05 -15.05
N ALA A 205 16.13 3.07 -16.09
CA ALA A 205 17.24 2.12 -16.26
C ALA A 205 18.25 2.17 -15.09
N ARG A 206 18.31 3.31 -14.39
CA ARG A 206 19.13 3.50 -13.20
C ARG A 206 18.45 4.47 -12.25
N ILE A 207 18.31 4.05 -10.99
CA ILE A 207 17.79 4.89 -9.91
C ILE A 207 18.95 5.64 -9.30
N SER A 208 18.86 6.97 -9.30
CA SER A 208 19.83 7.82 -8.61
C SER A 208 19.13 8.55 -7.45
N PRO A 209 19.72 8.53 -6.24
CA PRO A 209 19.15 9.25 -5.09
C PRO A 209 19.05 10.76 -5.30
N HIS A 210 19.83 11.29 -6.24
CA HIS A 210 19.89 12.74 -6.53
C HIS A 210 18.98 13.14 -7.71
N ASP A 211 18.50 12.17 -8.49
CA ASP A 211 17.61 12.42 -9.62
C ASP A 211 16.16 12.14 -9.25
N SER A 212 15.30 13.12 -9.46
CA SER A 212 13.85 12.96 -9.31
C SER A 212 13.13 12.71 -10.64
N GLY A 213 13.87 12.50 -11.70
CA GLY A 213 13.33 12.26 -13.06
C GLY A 213 12.45 11.03 -13.14
N TRP A 214 12.73 10.00 -12.34
CA TRP A 214 11.91 8.80 -12.24
C TRP A 214 10.45 9.09 -11.86
N LYS A 215 10.18 10.16 -11.11
CA LYS A 215 8.80 10.55 -10.75
C LYS A 215 7.96 10.85 -11.98
N ASN A 216 8.55 11.42 -13.03
CA ASN A 216 7.83 11.73 -14.26
C ASN A 216 7.38 10.46 -15.01
N GLN A 217 8.07 9.34 -14.78
CA GLN A 217 7.74 8.07 -15.44
C GLN A 217 6.55 7.38 -14.76
N ILE A 218 6.42 7.52 -13.44
CA ILE A 218 5.32 6.90 -12.69
C ILE A 218 4.06 7.76 -12.63
N LEU A 219 4.21 9.08 -12.80
CA LEU A 219 3.07 9.99 -12.75
C LEU A 219 2.27 9.97 -14.06
N PRO A 220 0.94 10.14 -14.00
CA PRO A 220 0.13 10.30 -15.19
C PRO A 220 0.45 11.64 -15.88
N ALA A 221 0.23 11.70 -17.19
CA ALA A 221 0.41 12.91 -17.96
C ALA A 221 -0.65 13.98 -17.65
N SER A 222 -1.86 13.56 -17.30
CA SER A 222 -2.93 14.46 -16.91
C SER A 222 -3.84 13.85 -15.84
N ILE A 223 -4.29 14.70 -14.91
CA ILE A 223 -5.30 14.36 -13.92
C ILE A 223 -6.36 15.46 -13.97
N GLN A 224 -7.60 15.05 -14.19
CA GLN A 224 -8.76 15.93 -14.11
C GLN A 224 -9.59 15.47 -12.91
N SER A 225 -9.89 16.38 -11.98
CA SER A 225 -10.68 16.07 -10.80
C SER A 225 -12.10 16.60 -10.97
N ASP A 226 -13.06 15.75 -10.66
CA ASP A 226 -14.46 16.10 -10.48
C ASP A 226 -14.86 15.84 -9.00
N THR A 227 -16.14 15.98 -8.67
CA THR A 227 -16.65 15.84 -7.30
C THR A 227 -16.46 14.40 -6.78
N ASP A 228 -16.78 13.39 -7.59
CA ASP A 228 -16.89 12.00 -7.17
C ASP A 228 -15.84 11.09 -7.82
N TYR A 229 -15.10 11.58 -8.80
CA TYR A 229 -14.13 10.81 -9.54
C TYR A 229 -12.98 11.67 -10.08
N MET A 230 -11.92 11.02 -10.48
CA MET A 230 -10.80 11.62 -11.21
C MET A 230 -10.66 10.92 -12.56
N VAL A 231 -10.26 11.67 -13.58
CA VAL A 231 -9.92 11.12 -14.90
C VAL A 231 -8.41 11.19 -15.09
N ILE A 232 -7.81 10.04 -15.28
CA ILE A 232 -6.37 9.89 -15.49
C ILE A 232 -6.11 9.70 -16.98
N ASN A 233 -5.16 10.47 -17.51
CA ASN A 233 -4.74 10.43 -18.93
C ASN A 233 -5.90 10.55 -19.93
N ASN A 234 -7.00 11.23 -19.55
CA ASN A 234 -8.23 11.36 -20.34
C ASN A 234 -8.89 10.02 -20.73
N LYS A 235 -8.57 8.93 -20.03
CA LYS A 235 -9.06 7.57 -20.37
C LYS A 235 -9.62 6.81 -19.18
N GLN A 236 -8.94 6.86 -18.05
CA GLN A 236 -9.26 6.01 -16.90
C GLN A 236 -9.99 6.81 -15.83
N TYR A 237 -11.07 6.24 -15.31
CA TYR A 237 -11.84 6.83 -14.22
C TYR A 237 -11.45 6.19 -12.90
N ILE A 238 -11.10 6.99 -11.91
CA ILE A 238 -10.76 6.54 -10.56
C ILE A 238 -11.71 7.20 -9.56
N SER A 239 -12.23 6.41 -8.63
CA SER A 239 -12.93 6.92 -7.44
C SER A 239 -12.19 6.45 -6.19
N VAL A 240 -12.14 7.30 -5.17
CA VAL A 240 -11.51 7.01 -3.88
C VAL A 240 -12.59 6.94 -2.82
N LEU A 241 -12.67 5.79 -2.14
CA LEU A 241 -13.58 5.57 -1.02
C LEU A 241 -12.76 5.59 0.28
N VAL A 242 -13.24 6.32 1.27
CA VAL A 242 -12.60 6.40 2.59
C VAL A 242 -13.53 5.80 3.64
N GLY A 243 -13.09 4.73 4.30
CA GLY A 243 -13.78 4.16 5.46
C GLY A 243 -13.51 5.02 6.69
N THR A 244 -14.54 5.68 7.22
CA THR A 244 -14.45 6.57 8.39
C THR A 244 -14.98 5.95 9.66
N ALA A 245 -15.77 4.88 9.55
CA ALA A 245 -16.33 4.16 10.70
C ALA A 245 -16.42 2.67 10.38
N PHE A 246 -16.08 1.85 11.35
CA PHE A 246 -16.19 0.39 11.28
C PHE A 246 -17.19 -0.10 12.31
N GLY A 247 -17.93 -1.17 11.99
CA GLY A 247 -18.85 -1.80 12.91
C GLY A 247 -18.16 -2.32 14.17
N GLN A 248 -18.90 -2.44 15.27
CA GLN A 248 -18.36 -2.95 16.55
C GLN A 248 -17.92 -4.43 16.48
N SER A 249 -18.43 -5.17 15.51
CA SER A 249 -18.10 -6.58 15.27
C SER A 249 -17.41 -6.76 13.93
N LEU A 250 -16.13 -7.15 13.95
CA LEU A 250 -15.36 -7.53 12.76
C LEU A 250 -15.91 -8.79 12.06
N SER A 251 -16.71 -9.60 12.75
CA SER A 251 -17.30 -10.82 12.18
C SER A 251 -18.37 -10.54 11.11
N GLU A 252 -18.90 -9.34 11.07
CA GLU A 252 -19.90 -8.91 10.10
C GLU A 252 -19.34 -8.03 8.98
N ASP A 253 -18.06 -7.66 9.06
CA ASP A 253 -17.44 -6.80 8.07
C ASP A 253 -17.12 -7.55 6.79
N LYS A 254 -18.12 -7.63 5.92
CA LYS A 254 -18.00 -8.18 4.56
C LYS A 254 -17.48 -7.16 3.55
N VAL A 255 -17.30 -5.89 3.95
CA VAL A 255 -16.95 -4.81 3.00
C VAL A 255 -15.59 -5.06 2.36
N ILE A 256 -14.56 -5.33 3.17
CA ILE A 256 -13.20 -5.62 2.65
C ILE A 256 -13.22 -6.86 1.77
N HIS A 257 -13.93 -7.91 2.20
CA HIS A 257 -14.06 -9.14 1.41
C HIS A 257 -14.75 -8.86 0.07
N SER A 258 -15.90 -8.16 0.09
CA SER A 258 -16.63 -7.83 -1.13
C SER A 258 -15.83 -6.94 -2.07
N LEU A 259 -15.07 -5.97 -1.55
CA LEU A 259 -14.19 -5.11 -2.34
C LEU A 259 -12.97 -5.88 -2.88
N SER A 260 -12.50 -6.91 -2.18
CA SER A 260 -11.39 -7.73 -2.65
C SER A 260 -11.77 -8.70 -3.76
N ASP A 261 -13.07 -8.97 -3.94
CA ASP A 261 -13.56 -9.93 -4.94
C ASP A 261 -14.13 -9.26 -6.20
N VAL A 262 -14.00 -7.94 -6.31
CA VAL A 262 -14.44 -7.24 -7.52
C VAL A 262 -13.55 -7.57 -8.73
N LEU A 263 -14.17 -7.62 -9.90
CA LEU A 263 -13.53 -7.99 -11.18
C LEU A 263 -12.93 -6.78 -11.93
N PHE A 264 -12.55 -5.75 -11.21
CA PHE A 264 -11.87 -4.56 -11.77
C PHE A 264 -10.68 -4.16 -10.87
N PRO A 265 -9.71 -3.42 -11.41
CA PRO A 265 -8.55 -2.99 -10.65
C PRO A 265 -8.97 -2.22 -9.39
N THR A 266 -8.53 -2.68 -8.24
CA THR A 266 -8.88 -2.09 -6.93
C THR A 266 -7.69 -2.14 -6.00
N TYR A 267 -7.43 -1.04 -5.32
CA TYR A 267 -6.39 -0.94 -4.30
C TYR A 267 -7.03 -0.62 -2.95
N ILE A 268 -6.97 -1.58 -2.03
CA ILE A 268 -7.48 -1.42 -0.67
C ILE A 268 -6.28 -1.19 0.25
N THR A 269 -6.25 -0.05 0.90
CA THR A 269 -5.14 0.34 1.77
C THR A 269 -5.64 0.48 3.20
N ILE A 270 -4.96 -0.20 4.13
CA ILE A 270 -5.25 -0.13 5.56
C ILE A 270 -4.01 0.44 6.24
N ASP A 271 -4.11 1.69 6.68
CA ASP A 271 -3.05 2.37 7.41
C ASP A 271 -3.19 2.09 8.91
N MET A 272 -2.11 1.67 9.54
CA MET A 272 -2.08 1.32 10.95
C MET A 272 -0.95 2.03 11.66
N GLN A 273 -1.26 2.53 12.84
CA GLN A 273 -0.28 3.18 13.71
C GLN A 273 -0.45 2.69 15.15
N ARG A 274 0.66 2.39 15.80
CA ARG A 274 0.65 2.04 17.21
C ARG A 274 0.27 3.25 18.05
N VAL A 275 -0.75 3.10 18.89
CA VAL A 275 -1.17 4.13 19.84
C VAL A 275 -0.38 3.94 21.15
N PRO A 276 0.29 4.97 21.66
CA PRO A 276 0.99 4.90 22.94
C PRO A 276 0.05 4.52 24.09
N LYS A 277 0.54 3.72 25.05
CA LYS A 277 -0.29 3.19 26.15
C LYS A 277 -0.95 4.28 27.00
N ASN A 278 -0.27 5.40 27.24
CA ASN A 278 -0.81 6.55 27.96
C ASN A 278 -2.06 7.12 27.25
N VAL A 279 -2.00 7.28 25.93
CA VAL A 279 -3.14 7.76 25.12
C VAL A 279 -4.33 6.81 25.18
N ILE A 280 -4.06 5.50 25.21
CA ILE A 280 -5.12 4.48 25.36
C ILE A 280 -5.74 4.60 26.75
N HIS A 281 -4.94 4.75 27.80
CA HIS A 281 -5.39 4.89 29.18
C HIS A 281 -6.27 6.13 29.34
N ASP A 282 -5.80 7.28 28.87
CA ASP A 282 -6.56 8.53 28.91
C ASP A 282 -7.91 8.43 28.17
N ARG A 283 -7.93 7.73 27.02
CA ARG A 283 -9.17 7.50 26.27
C ARG A 283 -10.14 6.59 27.01
N LEU A 284 -9.64 5.54 27.67
CA LEU A 284 -10.46 4.61 28.45
C LEU A 284 -11.03 5.31 29.70
N GLU A 285 -10.22 6.09 30.40
CA GLU A 285 -10.68 6.87 31.57
C GLU A 285 -11.77 7.89 31.16
N ASN A 286 -11.55 8.61 30.05
CA ASN A 286 -12.55 9.56 29.54
C ASN A 286 -13.84 8.86 29.09
N ALA A 287 -13.75 7.69 28.48
CA ALA A 287 -14.93 6.90 28.10
C ALA A 287 -15.69 6.39 29.33
N HIS A 288 -14.98 5.93 30.38
CA HIS A 288 -15.56 5.50 31.62
C HIS A 288 -16.28 6.66 32.33
N ALA A 289 -15.60 7.80 32.45
CA ALA A 289 -16.17 9.00 33.05
C ALA A 289 -17.40 9.54 32.31
N ASN A 290 -17.47 9.37 31.00
CA ASN A 290 -18.64 9.75 30.20
C ASN A 290 -19.81 8.76 30.37
N ASN A 291 -19.52 7.47 30.56
CA ASN A 291 -20.57 6.46 30.82
C ASN A 291 -21.14 6.53 32.24
N GLU A 292 -20.38 7.05 33.22
CA GLU A 292 -20.89 7.28 34.58
C GLU A 292 -21.76 8.56 34.72
N ARG A 293 -21.80 9.40 33.69
CA ARG A 293 -22.59 10.64 33.64
C ARG A 293 -23.95 10.49 32.94
N VAL A 294 -24.25 9.32 32.39
CA VAL A 294 -25.54 8.95 31.79
C VAL A 294 -26.32 8.07 32.76
#